data_6bc5c09057bc5644dcbfc08fd4a0c5e2
#
_entry.id   6bc5c09057bc5644dcbfc08fd4a0c5e2
#
_cell.length_a   1.000
_cell.length_b   1.000
_cell.length_c   1.000
_cell.angle_alpha   90.00
_cell.angle_beta   90.00
_cell.angle_gamma   90.00
#
_symmetry.space_group_name_H-M   'P 1'
#
loop_
_entity.id
_entity.type
_entity.pdbx_description
1 polymer ?
#
loop_
_entity_poly.entity_id
_entity_poly.type
_entity_poly.pdbx_seq_one_letter_code
_entity_poly.pdbx_strand_id
1 'polypeptide(L)'
;MEQKRCISSLTLAELTAELKALGQPGFRAKQIFHWVHQKLVTEFSAMTDQPKTLLAKLEETFYIAAPQIERRQEAKDGTVKYLLRMADGNCIETVVMRYHYGNTVCVSTQVGCRMGCRFCASTQADRKSVV
;
A
#
# COMPACT_ATOMS: atom_id res chain seq x y z
N MET A 1 -5.55 -21.73 8.87
CA MET A 1 -4.90 -20.43 9.11
C MET A 1 -5.77 -19.33 8.52
N GLU A 2 -6.19 -18.43 9.35
CA GLU A 2 -6.89 -17.26 8.86
C GLU A 2 -5.92 -16.36 8.11
N GLN A 3 -6.34 -15.91 6.92
CA GLN A 3 -5.54 -15.01 6.12
C GLN A 3 -5.62 -13.60 6.73
N LYS A 4 -4.47 -13.03 7.05
CA LYS A 4 -4.39 -11.67 7.59
C LYS A 4 -4.88 -10.66 6.56
N ARG A 5 -5.61 -9.64 7.03
CA ARG A 5 -6.11 -8.57 6.18
C ARG A 5 -5.11 -7.40 6.17
N CYS A 6 -5.03 -6.71 5.03
CA CYS A 6 -4.20 -5.52 4.92
C CYS A 6 -4.87 -4.35 5.65
N ILE A 7 -4.20 -3.81 6.67
CA ILE A 7 -4.77 -2.73 7.48
C ILE A 7 -4.96 -1.44 6.67
N SER A 8 -4.12 -1.19 5.67
CA SER A 8 -4.24 0.00 4.82
C SER A 8 -5.44 -0.04 3.87
N SER A 9 -6.07 -1.20 3.68
CA SER A 9 -7.27 -1.34 2.87
C SER A 9 -8.57 -1.01 3.63
N LEU A 10 -8.50 -0.80 4.94
CA LEU A 10 -9.65 -0.48 5.77
C LEU A 10 -9.91 1.02 5.78
N THR A 11 -11.20 1.41 5.73
CA THR A 11 -11.59 2.79 6.02
C THR A 11 -11.48 3.06 7.51
N LEU A 12 -11.50 4.33 7.91
CA LEU A 12 -11.46 4.69 9.32
C LEU A 12 -12.64 4.06 10.10
N ALA A 13 -13.82 4.03 9.49
CA ALA A 13 -15.01 3.43 10.10
C ALA A 13 -14.84 1.92 10.31
N GLU A 14 -14.31 1.23 9.30
CA GLU A 14 -14.04 -0.22 9.38
C GLU A 14 -12.98 -0.53 10.43
N LEU A 15 -11.90 0.25 10.47
CA LEU A 15 -10.83 0.09 11.46
C LEU A 15 -11.36 0.33 12.88
N THR A 16 -12.22 1.34 13.06
CA THR A 16 -12.86 1.62 14.34
C THR A 16 -13.69 0.43 14.82
N ALA A 17 -14.47 -0.16 13.92
CA ALA A 17 -15.29 -1.34 14.25
C ALA A 17 -14.42 -2.54 14.65
N GLU A 18 -13.32 -2.78 13.92
CA GLU A 18 -12.40 -3.88 14.22
C GLU A 18 -11.73 -3.68 15.60
N LEU A 19 -11.32 -2.45 15.92
CA LEU A 19 -10.70 -2.16 17.21
C LEU A 19 -11.70 -2.27 18.37
N LYS A 20 -12.95 -1.87 18.16
CA LYS A 20 -14.00 -2.07 19.16
C LYS A 20 -14.22 -3.56 19.44
N ALA A 21 -14.17 -4.39 18.41
CA ALA A 21 -14.24 -5.83 18.56
C ALA A 21 -13.08 -6.41 19.39
N LEU A 22 -11.92 -5.73 19.37
CA LEU A 22 -10.76 -6.08 20.18
C LEU A 22 -10.79 -5.44 21.58
N GLY A 23 -11.87 -4.73 21.94
CA GLY A 23 -12.01 -4.06 23.22
C GLY A 23 -11.25 -2.73 23.34
N GLN A 24 -10.89 -2.12 22.23
CA GLN A 24 -10.14 -0.86 22.21
C GLN A 24 -11.04 0.36 22.00
N PRO A 25 -10.68 1.51 22.59
CA PRO A 25 -11.43 2.76 22.37
C PRO A 25 -11.33 3.25 20.92
N GLY A 26 -12.36 3.98 20.47
CA GLY A 26 -12.41 4.47 19.09
C GLY A 26 -11.27 5.43 18.71
N PHE A 27 -10.70 6.19 19.66
CA PHE A 27 -9.60 7.10 19.36
C PHE A 27 -8.33 6.37 18.92
N ARG A 28 -8.15 5.11 19.31
CA ARG A 28 -7.02 4.29 18.86
C ARG A 28 -7.05 4.06 17.34
N ALA A 29 -8.26 3.94 16.78
CA ALA A 29 -8.42 3.79 15.33
C ALA A 29 -7.88 5.00 14.57
N LYS A 30 -8.16 6.20 15.06
CA LYS A 30 -7.65 7.45 14.46
C LYS A 30 -6.13 7.53 14.53
N GLN A 31 -5.55 7.14 15.66
CA GLN A 31 -4.10 7.13 15.82
C GLN A 31 -3.42 6.14 14.87
N ILE A 32 -3.94 4.92 14.80
CA ILE A 32 -3.39 3.88 13.91
C ILE A 32 -3.56 4.27 12.45
N PHE A 33 -4.73 4.80 12.08
CA PHE A 33 -4.98 5.29 10.72
C PHE A 33 -4.00 6.39 10.31
N HIS A 34 -3.68 7.30 11.24
CA HIS A 34 -2.67 8.34 11.01
C HIS A 34 -1.28 7.75 10.79
N TRP A 35 -0.87 6.75 11.59
CA TRP A 35 0.41 6.09 11.40
C TRP A 35 0.52 5.40 10.04
N VAL A 36 -0.54 4.73 9.62
CA VAL A 36 -0.55 3.98 8.36
C VAL A 36 -0.59 4.89 7.14
N HIS A 37 -1.46 5.91 7.15
CA HIS A 37 -1.74 6.73 5.96
C HIS A 37 -0.99 8.05 5.89
N GLN A 38 -0.56 8.60 7.01
CA GLN A 38 0.18 9.87 7.04
C GLN A 38 1.67 9.66 7.31
N LYS A 39 2.00 8.87 8.29
CA LYS A 39 3.40 8.58 8.61
C LYS A 39 3.98 7.44 7.79
N LEU A 40 3.13 6.68 7.10
CA LEU A 40 3.52 5.63 6.15
C LEU A 40 4.44 4.58 6.75
N VAL A 41 4.15 4.17 7.99
CA VAL A 41 4.93 3.13 8.66
C VAL A 41 4.75 1.78 7.99
N THR A 42 5.78 0.97 8.00
CA THR A 42 5.77 -0.38 7.41
C THR A 42 5.70 -1.48 8.47
N GLU A 43 5.84 -1.11 9.74
CA GLU A 43 5.82 -2.03 10.86
C GLU A 43 4.95 -1.49 12.00
N PHE A 44 4.23 -2.38 12.67
CA PHE A 44 3.42 -1.98 13.82
C PHE A 44 4.27 -1.46 14.98
N SER A 45 5.48 -1.99 15.14
CA SER A 45 6.41 -1.56 16.18
C SER A 45 6.82 -0.08 16.09
N ALA A 46 6.68 0.53 14.93
CA ALA A 46 6.94 1.96 14.73
C ALA A 46 5.88 2.86 15.37
N MET A 47 4.72 2.31 15.71
CA MET A 47 3.62 3.04 16.35
C MET A 47 3.88 3.23 17.85
N THR A 48 4.72 4.20 18.19
CA THR A 48 5.26 4.36 19.55
C THR A 48 4.25 4.81 20.59
N ASP A 49 3.12 5.38 20.18
CA ASP A 49 2.05 5.83 21.05
C ASP A 49 1.00 4.75 21.36
N GLN A 50 1.20 3.54 20.85
CA GLN A 50 0.26 2.44 21.07
C GLN A 50 0.78 1.44 22.10
N PRO A 51 -0.12 0.85 22.91
CA PRO A 51 0.30 -0.21 23.84
C PRO A 51 0.86 -1.42 23.11
N LYS A 52 1.89 -2.03 23.67
CA LYS A 52 2.51 -3.23 23.09
C LYS A 52 1.52 -4.39 22.95
N THR A 53 0.57 -4.52 23.86
CA THR A 53 -0.47 -5.54 23.82
C THR A 53 -1.39 -5.35 22.61
N LEU A 54 -1.73 -4.10 22.28
CA LEU A 54 -2.53 -3.81 21.09
C LEU A 54 -1.75 -4.08 19.82
N LEU A 55 -0.48 -3.70 19.77
CA LEU A 55 0.38 -3.95 18.60
C LEU A 55 0.51 -5.45 18.33
N ALA A 56 0.64 -6.27 19.37
CA ALA A 56 0.68 -7.73 19.22
C ALA A 56 -0.62 -8.26 18.61
N LYS A 57 -1.77 -7.79 19.06
CA LYS A 57 -3.08 -8.17 18.50
C LYS A 57 -3.22 -7.75 17.03
N LEU A 58 -2.71 -6.55 16.68
CA LEU A 58 -2.73 -6.08 15.30
C LEU A 58 -1.86 -6.95 14.40
N GLU A 59 -0.68 -7.35 14.87
CA GLU A 59 0.20 -8.24 14.11
C GLU A 59 -0.42 -9.62 13.86
N GLU A 60 -1.23 -10.10 14.78
CA GLU A 60 -1.94 -11.38 14.62
C GLU A 60 -3.09 -11.28 13.60
N THR A 61 -3.76 -10.13 13.52
CA THR A 61 -4.99 -9.95 12.73
C THR A 61 -4.72 -9.30 11.38
N PHE A 62 -3.76 -8.37 11.31
CA PHE A 62 -3.49 -7.55 10.13
C PHE A 62 -2.03 -7.61 9.72
N TYR A 63 -1.78 -7.14 8.50
CA TYR A 63 -0.43 -6.84 8.03
C TYR A 63 -0.42 -5.45 7.37
N ILE A 64 0.75 -4.83 7.33
CA ILE A 64 0.94 -3.57 6.62
C ILE A 64 1.56 -3.90 5.27
N ALA A 65 0.86 -3.55 4.17
CA ALA A 65 1.38 -3.76 2.83
C ALA A 65 2.53 -2.78 2.57
N ALA A 66 3.68 -3.32 2.20
CA ALA A 66 4.85 -2.55 1.84
C ALA A 66 5.42 -3.12 0.53
N PRO A 67 5.05 -2.56 -0.63
CA PRO A 67 5.60 -3.01 -1.90
C PRO A 67 7.11 -2.87 -1.90
N GLN A 68 7.81 -3.86 -2.46
CA GLN A 68 9.26 -3.84 -2.57
C GLN A 68 9.66 -3.25 -3.91
N ILE A 69 10.70 -2.41 -3.92
CA ILE A 69 11.26 -1.86 -5.15
C ILE A 69 12.13 -2.94 -5.79
N GLU A 70 11.64 -3.54 -6.89
CA GLU A 70 12.38 -4.52 -7.67
C GLU A 70 13.41 -3.86 -8.57
N ARG A 71 13.04 -2.72 -9.16
CA ARG A 71 13.90 -1.97 -10.06
C ARG A 71 13.54 -0.49 -10.01
N ARG A 72 14.55 0.35 -10.08
CA ARG A 72 14.41 1.80 -10.19
C ARG A 72 15.21 2.27 -11.39
N GLN A 73 14.56 2.98 -12.29
CA GLN A 73 15.19 3.58 -13.47
C GLN A 73 14.96 5.07 -13.45
N GLU A 74 16.02 5.85 -13.60
CA GLU A 74 15.95 7.31 -13.62
C GLU A 74 16.33 7.83 -15.01
N ALA A 75 15.45 8.67 -15.57
CA ALA A 75 15.70 9.33 -16.83
C ALA A 75 16.47 10.65 -16.61
N LYS A 76 17.05 11.19 -17.69
CA LYS A 76 17.83 12.43 -17.64
C LYS A 76 17.03 13.65 -17.19
N ASP A 77 15.72 13.66 -17.44
CA ASP A 77 14.82 14.75 -17.05
C ASP A 77 14.35 14.68 -15.58
N GLY A 78 14.83 13.66 -14.82
CA GLY A 78 14.42 13.46 -13.45
C GLY A 78 13.23 12.52 -13.26
N THR A 79 12.61 12.03 -14.34
CA THR A 79 11.54 11.03 -14.27
C THR A 79 12.08 9.72 -13.69
N VAL A 80 11.40 9.17 -12.70
CA VAL A 80 11.80 7.92 -12.06
C VAL A 80 10.70 6.88 -12.27
N LYS A 81 11.08 5.72 -12.79
CA LYS A 81 10.18 4.59 -12.97
C LYS A 81 10.54 3.52 -11.95
N TYR A 82 9.55 3.08 -11.19
CA TYR A 82 9.70 2.01 -10.21
C TYR A 82 8.97 0.77 -10.68
N LEU A 83 9.62 -0.37 -10.59
CA LEU A 83 8.97 -1.67 -10.68
C LEU A 83 8.76 -2.15 -9.24
N LEU A 84 7.51 -2.23 -8.82
CA LEU A 84 7.15 -2.58 -7.45
C LEU A 84 6.62 -4.01 -7.40
N ARG A 85 7.17 -4.80 -6.49
CA ARG A 85 6.67 -6.15 -6.22
C ARG A 85 5.63 -6.09 -5.11
N MET A 86 4.45 -6.61 -5.40
CA MET A 86 3.35 -6.71 -4.43
C MET A 86 3.48 -7.98 -3.59
N ALA A 87 2.67 -8.08 -2.53
CA ALA A 87 2.70 -9.22 -1.61
C ALA A 87 2.41 -10.57 -2.28
N ASP A 88 1.64 -10.58 -3.37
CA ASP A 88 1.31 -11.79 -4.13
C ASP A 88 2.41 -12.21 -5.13
N GLY A 89 3.53 -11.49 -5.16
CA GLY A 89 4.63 -11.74 -6.09
C GLY A 89 4.51 -11.07 -7.45
N ASN A 90 3.37 -10.48 -7.78
CA ASN A 90 3.18 -9.75 -9.02
C ASN A 90 3.81 -8.36 -8.92
N CYS A 91 4.23 -7.83 -10.08
CA CYS A 91 4.85 -6.51 -10.15
C CYS A 91 3.97 -5.52 -10.88
N ILE A 92 4.02 -4.27 -10.45
CA ILE A 92 3.36 -3.14 -11.14
C ILE A 92 4.40 -2.04 -11.38
N GLU A 93 4.11 -1.17 -12.35
CA GLU A 93 4.96 -0.01 -12.63
C GLU A 93 4.35 1.26 -12.05
N THR A 94 5.20 2.09 -11.47
CA THR A 94 4.85 3.42 -10.96
C THR A 94 5.87 4.41 -11.48
N VAL A 95 5.40 5.52 -12.04
CA VAL A 95 6.27 6.56 -12.59
C VAL A 95 6.07 7.86 -11.82
N VAL A 96 7.17 8.44 -11.35
CA VAL A 96 7.18 9.76 -10.72
C VAL A 96 7.80 10.75 -11.71
N MET A 97 7.02 11.75 -12.11
CA MET A 97 7.43 12.76 -13.07
C MET A 97 7.52 14.12 -12.37
N ARG A 98 8.58 14.85 -12.65
CA ARG A 98 8.80 16.17 -12.07
C ARG A 98 8.59 17.23 -13.13
N TYR A 99 7.62 18.10 -12.88
CA TYR A 99 7.31 19.23 -13.77
C TYR A 99 7.45 20.54 -13.00
N HIS A 100 7.50 21.65 -13.73
CA HIS A 100 7.60 22.98 -13.12
C HIS A 100 6.39 23.32 -12.24
N TYR A 101 5.22 22.72 -12.49
CA TYR A 101 4.02 22.92 -11.69
C TYR A 101 3.92 21.96 -10.50
N GLY A 102 4.84 21.01 -10.37
CA GLY A 102 4.85 20.03 -9.28
C GLY A 102 5.16 18.62 -9.75
N ASN A 103 5.02 17.67 -8.85
CA ASN A 103 5.26 16.26 -9.13
C ASN A 103 3.96 15.57 -9.54
N THR A 104 4.06 14.70 -10.54
CA THR A 104 2.96 13.87 -11.03
C THR A 104 3.34 12.40 -10.81
N VAL A 105 2.42 11.62 -10.31
CA VAL A 105 2.62 10.18 -10.10
C VAL A 105 1.62 9.41 -10.95
N CYS A 106 2.11 8.50 -11.75
CA CYS A 106 1.29 7.56 -12.52
C CYS A 106 1.42 6.19 -11.89
N VAL A 107 0.30 5.64 -11.41
CA VAL A 107 0.29 4.34 -10.73
C VAL A 107 -0.56 3.34 -11.50
N SER A 108 -0.11 2.08 -11.49
CA SER A 108 -0.89 0.97 -12.05
C SER A 108 -1.82 0.43 -10.95
N THR A 109 -3.10 0.29 -11.28
CA THR A 109 -4.11 -0.24 -10.35
C THR A 109 -4.38 -1.72 -10.55
N GLN A 110 -3.79 -2.32 -11.58
CA GLN A 110 -3.93 -3.75 -11.86
C GLN A 110 -2.66 -4.27 -12.52
N VAL A 111 -2.47 -5.58 -12.47
CA VAL A 111 -1.37 -6.27 -13.15
C VAL A 111 -1.88 -6.69 -14.53
N GLY A 112 -1.28 -6.11 -15.59
CA GLY A 112 -1.72 -6.34 -16.95
C GLY A 112 -3.00 -5.57 -17.29
N CYS A 113 -3.42 -5.67 -18.55
CA CYS A 113 -4.61 -4.97 -19.02
C CYS A 113 -5.19 -5.70 -20.23
N ARG A 114 -6.53 -5.83 -20.27
CA ARG A 114 -7.23 -6.52 -21.37
C ARG A 114 -7.60 -5.61 -22.53
N MET A 115 -7.33 -4.32 -22.44
CA MET A 115 -7.80 -3.34 -23.45
C MET A 115 -7.15 -3.47 -24.82
N GLY A 116 -5.96 -4.09 -24.90
CA GLY A 116 -5.29 -4.38 -26.18
C GLY A 116 -4.70 -3.18 -26.89
N CYS A 117 -4.44 -2.07 -26.21
CA CYS A 117 -3.83 -0.87 -26.80
C CYS A 117 -2.41 -1.18 -27.29
N ARG A 118 -2.12 -0.97 -28.55
CA ARG A 118 -0.81 -1.32 -29.15
C ARG A 118 0.35 -0.51 -28.60
N PHE A 119 0.09 0.70 -28.13
CA PHE A 119 1.12 1.61 -27.58
C PHE A 119 1.38 1.39 -26.10
N CYS A 120 0.59 0.54 -25.42
CA CYS A 120 0.66 0.36 -23.97
C CYS A 120 1.26 -1.01 -23.63
N ALA A 121 2.38 -1.01 -22.91
CA ALA A 121 3.05 -2.24 -22.49
C ALA A 121 2.20 -3.08 -21.51
N SER A 122 1.33 -2.44 -20.73
CA SER A 122 0.47 -3.15 -19.77
C SER A 122 -0.49 -4.14 -20.42
N THR A 123 -0.86 -3.94 -21.69
CA THR A 123 -1.77 -4.83 -22.41
C THR A 123 -1.10 -6.13 -22.85
N GLN A 124 0.22 -6.16 -22.86
CA GLN A 124 1.00 -7.34 -23.28
C GLN A 124 1.06 -8.41 -22.19
N ALA A 125 0.70 -8.05 -20.96
CA ALA A 125 0.63 -8.96 -19.84
C ALA A 125 -0.83 -9.29 -19.51
N ASP A 126 -1.11 -10.53 -19.10
CA ASP A 126 -2.43 -10.92 -18.64
C ASP A 126 -2.79 -10.20 -17.34
N ARG A 127 -4.07 -9.83 -17.22
CA ARG A 127 -4.57 -9.25 -15.97
C ARG A 127 -4.58 -10.31 -14.89
N LYS A 128 -3.78 -10.12 -13.84
CA LYS A 128 -3.61 -11.09 -12.75
C LYS A 128 -4.24 -10.66 -11.44
N SER A 129 -4.13 -9.39 -11.09
CA SER A 129 -4.69 -8.89 -9.84
C SER A 129 -5.00 -7.40 -9.95
N VAL A 130 -5.89 -6.93 -9.08
CA VAL A 130 -6.22 -5.51 -8.94
C VAL A 130 -5.59 -5.01 -7.65
N VAL A 131 -4.88 -3.91 -7.74
CA VAL A 131 -4.16 -3.30 -6.62
C VAL A 131 -5.08 -2.42 -5.79
#